data_1c7282241ad3b96dd30195679c95fe57
#
_entry.id   1c7282241ad3b96dd30195679c95fe57
#
_cell.length_a   1.000
_cell.length_b   1.000
_cell.length_c   1.000
_cell.angle_alpha   90.00
_cell.angle_beta   90.00
_cell.angle_gamma   90.00
#
_symmetry.space_group_name_H-M   'P 1'
#
loop_
_entity.id
_entity.type
_entity.pdbx_description
1 polymer ?
#
loop_
_entity_poly.entity_id
_entity_poly.type
_entity_poly.pdbx_seq_one_letter_code
_entity_poly.pdbx_strand_id
1 'polypeptide(L)'
;DYPDAVRLETPAPVHALPGFDEGWITVQDASAQGCVKYLLPKDGEQILDLCCAPGGKTTHILEVAPQANVMAVDVDEKRLSRVYDNLKRLGMKATVKQGDGRYPQQWCGEQQFDRILLDAPCSATGVIRRHPDIKWLRRDRDIAELAQLQAEILNATWLHLKPGGTLVYATCSILPEENQQQITAFL
;
A
#
# COMPACT_ATOMS: atom_id res chain seq x y z
N ASP A 1 -11.55 -1.53 -15.92
CA ASP A 1 -11.82 -0.14 -16.25
C ASP A 1 -11.69 0.70 -14.98
N TYR A 2 -10.96 1.80 -15.06
CA TYR A 2 -10.75 2.77 -14.02
C TYR A 2 -11.29 4.11 -14.55
N PRO A 3 -12.54 4.48 -14.26
CA PRO A 3 -13.24 5.60 -14.90
C PRO A 3 -12.54 6.95 -14.64
N ASP A 4 -11.85 7.09 -13.52
CA ASP A 4 -11.15 8.32 -13.13
C ASP A 4 -9.66 8.32 -13.52
N ALA A 5 -9.19 7.29 -14.23
CA ALA A 5 -7.79 7.18 -14.62
C ALA A 5 -7.56 7.67 -16.06
N VAL A 6 -6.55 8.53 -16.19
CA VAL A 6 -6.07 9.02 -17.50
C VAL A 6 -4.72 8.37 -17.78
N ARG A 7 -4.61 7.75 -18.97
CA ARG A 7 -3.35 7.20 -19.46
C ARG A 7 -2.71 8.19 -20.42
N LEU A 8 -1.46 8.56 -20.15
CA LEU A 8 -0.68 9.38 -21.07
C LEU A 8 -0.25 8.55 -22.30
N GLU A 9 -0.38 9.11 -23.48
CA GLU A 9 0.16 8.50 -24.72
C GLU A 9 1.69 8.54 -24.73
N THR A 10 2.26 9.64 -24.25
CA THR A 10 3.71 9.84 -24.14
C THR A 10 4.10 10.05 -22.68
N PRO A 11 5.13 9.35 -22.19
CA PRO A 11 5.64 9.58 -20.83
C PRO A 11 6.10 11.02 -20.65
N ALA A 12 5.76 11.61 -19.50
CA ALA A 12 6.19 12.95 -19.11
C ALA A 12 6.66 12.97 -17.66
N PRO A 13 7.59 13.89 -17.29
CA PRO A 13 7.91 14.15 -15.88
C PRO A 13 6.65 14.59 -15.13
N VAL A 14 6.47 14.13 -13.89
CA VAL A 14 5.24 14.39 -13.11
C VAL A 14 4.98 15.87 -12.89
N HIS A 15 6.01 16.67 -12.65
CA HIS A 15 5.90 18.13 -12.49
C HIS A 15 5.56 18.90 -13.79
N ALA A 16 5.65 18.24 -14.95
CA ALA A 16 5.17 18.81 -16.21
C ALA A 16 3.69 18.56 -16.47
N LEU A 17 3.05 17.77 -15.61
CA LEU A 17 1.62 17.48 -15.73
C LEU A 17 0.79 18.60 -15.12
N PRO A 18 -0.16 19.19 -15.87
CA PRO A 18 -1.04 20.23 -15.35
C PRO A 18 -1.80 19.74 -14.10
N GLY A 19 -1.80 20.55 -13.05
CA GLY A 19 -2.51 20.24 -11.81
C GLY A 19 -1.80 19.28 -10.86
N PHE A 20 -0.60 18.80 -11.19
CA PHE A 20 0.14 17.91 -10.28
C PHE A 20 0.59 18.63 -9.01
N ASP A 21 1.27 19.75 -9.15
CA ASP A 21 1.79 20.52 -8.01
C ASP A 21 0.65 21.15 -7.19
N GLU A 22 -0.47 21.47 -7.83
CA GLU A 22 -1.71 21.97 -7.20
C GLU A 22 -2.51 20.86 -6.49
N GLY A 23 -2.12 19.59 -6.63
CA GLY A 23 -2.79 18.47 -5.98
C GLY A 23 -4.09 17.99 -6.65
N TRP A 24 -4.31 18.34 -7.92
CA TRP A 24 -5.52 17.92 -8.65
C TRP A 24 -5.42 16.50 -9.19
N ILE A 25 -4.21 16.01 -9.36
CA ILE A 25 -3.95 14.67 -9.88
C ILE A 25 -2.88 13.93 -9.07
N THR A 26 -2.94 12.60 -9.12
CA THR A 26 -1.91 11.69 -8.62
C THR A 26 -1.39 10.80 -9.75
N VAL A 27 -0.20 10.26 -9.56
CA VAL A 27 0.37 9.26 -10.49
C VAL A 27 0.43 7.92 -9.78
N GLN A 28 -0.28 6.95 -10.32
CA GLN A 28 -0.34 5.60 -9.75
C GLN A 28 -0.40 4.56 -10.86
N ASP A 29 0.22 3.40 -10.64
CA ASP A 29 0.08 2.25 -11.54
C ASP A 29 -1.37 1.76 -11.58
N ALA A 30 -1.87 1.40 -12.76
CA ALA A 30 -3.25 0.94 -12.90
C ALA A 30 -3.57 -0.29 -12.04
N SER A 31 -2.62 -1.21 -11.88
CA SER A 31 -2.81 -2.38 -11.01
C SER A 31 -2.90 -1.99 -9.53
N ALA A 32 -2.12 -0.99 -9.11
CA ALA A 32 -2.16 -0.48 -7.74
C ALA A 32 -3.50 0.20 -7.41
N GLN A 33 -4.16 0.83 -8.39
CA GLN A 33 -5.51 1.38 -8.21
C GLN A 33 -6.54 0.29 -7.87
N GLY A 34 -6.34 -0.95 -8.35
CA GLY A 34 -7.18 -2.09 -8.02
C GLY A 34 -7.27 -2.39 -6.53
N CYS A 35 -6.23 -2.10 -5.76
CA CYS A 35 -6.21 -2.35 -4.32
C CYS A 35 -7.37 -1.65 -3.59
N VAL A 36 -7.58 -0.36 -3.87
CA VAL A 36 -8.64 0.41 -3.24
C VAL A 36 -10.03 -0.02 -3.73
N LYS A 37 -10.13 -0.43 -5.00
CA LYS A 37 -11.36 -1.00 -5.56
C LYS A 37 -11.81 -2.28 -4.83
N TYR A 38 -10.85 -3.12 -4.40
CA TYR A 38 -11.17 -4.34 -3.63
C TYR A 38 -11.32 -4.04 -2.14
N LEU A 39 -10.65 -3.03 -1.62
CA LEU A 39 -10.77 -2.62 -0.23
C LEU A 39 -12.16 -2.07 0.09
N LEU A 40 -12.81 -1.37 -0.86
CA LEU A 40 -14.13 -0.75 -0.72
C LEU A 40 -14.23 0.16 0.52
N PRO A 41 -13.32 1.15 0.69
CA PRO A 41 -13.32 2.00 1.86
C PRO A 41 -14.58 2.85 1.94
N LYS A 42 -15.02 3.18 3.17
CA LYS A 42 -16.20 4.02 3.41
C LYS A 42 -15.88 5.12 4.41
N ASP A 43 -16.59 6.23 4.30
CA ASP A 43 -16.51 7.31 5.26
C ASP A 43 -16.80 6.86 6.68
N GLY A 44 -16.04 7.37 7.65
CA GLY A 44 -16.17 7.05 9.06
C GLY A 44 -15.47 5.75 9.49
N GLU A 45 -15.06 4.88 8.57
CA GLU A 45 -14.35 3.63 8.90
C GLU A 45 -12.92 3.91 9.43
N GLN A 46 -12.45 3.01 10.29
CA GLN A 46 -11.05 2.92 10.70
C GLN A 46 -10.29 2.07 9.68
N ILE A 47 -9.36 2.65 8.96
CA ILE A 47 -8.65 1.98 7.86
C ILE A 47 -7.15 1.99 8.13
N LEU A 48 -6.52 0.84 8.00
CA LEU A 48 -5.07 0.69 8.06
C LEU A 48 -4.50 0.53 6.65
N ASP A 49 -3.53 1.37 6.30
CA ASP A 49 -2.65 1.20 5.14
C ASP A 49 -1.24 0.85 5.64
N LEU A 50 -0.87 -0.42 5.56
CA LEU A 50 0.37 -0.96 6.08
C LEU A 50 1.40 -1.17 4.96
N CYS A 51 2.66 -0.80 5.23
CA CYS A 51 3.75 -0.64 4.26
C CYS A 51 3.41 0.46 3.24
N CYS A 52 2.86 1.56 3.74
CA CYS A 52 2.15 2.59 2.97
C CYS A 52 3.02 3.43 2.04
N ALA A 53 4.33 3.54 2.31
CA ALA A 53 5.18 4.47 1.59
C ALA A 53 5.37 4.07 0.10
N PRO A 54 5.25 5.03 -0.80
CA PRO A 54 5.29 6.49 -0.65
C PRO A 54 3.92 7.18 -0.44
N GLY A 55 2.83 6.45 -0.15
CA GLY A 55 1.54 7.02 0.20
C GLY A 55 0.51 7.09 -0.94
N GLY A 56 0.80 6.53 -2.11
CA GLY A 56 -0.13 6.57 -3.24
C GLY A 56 -1.43 5.79 -2.99
N LYS A 57 -1.38 4.69 -2.22
CA LYS A 57 -2.57 3.94 -1.83
C LYS A 57 -3.31 4.63 -0.68
N THR A 58 -2.57 5.22 0.28
CA THR A 58 -3.13 6.06 1.36
C THR A 58 -3.99 7.18 0.80
N THR A 59 -3.43 7.94 -0.15
CA THR A 59 -4.15 9.07 -0.76
C THR A 59 -5.35 8.60 -1.59
N HIS A 60 -5.22 7.50 -2.32
CA HIS A 60 -6.34 6.93 -3.08
C HIS A 60 -7.48 6.44 -2.15
N ILE A 61 -7.18 5.86 -0.99
CA ILE A 61 -8.21 5.54 0.02
C ILE A 61 -8.98 6.81 0.41
N LEU A 62 -8.26 7.92 0.66
CA LEU A 62 -8.86 9.20 1.06
C LEU A 62 -9.58 9.92 -0.09
N GLU A 63 -9.22 9.66 -1.35
CA GLU A 63 -9.99 10.13 -2.52
C GLU A 63 -11.37 9.46 -2.58
N VAL A 64 -11.43 8.16 -2.28
CA VAL A 64 -12.69 7.38 -2.32
C VAL A 64 -13.53 7.60 -1.05
N ALA A 65 -12.88 7.72 0.11
CA ALA A 65 -13.53 7.90 1.41
C ALA A 65 -12.89 9.07 2.18
N PRO A 66 -13.26 10.34 1.86
CA PRO A 66 -12.62 11.52 2.42
C PRO A 66 -12.79 11.69 3.93
N GLN A 67 -13.80 11.06 4.52
CA GLN A 67 -14.08 11.10 5.96
C GLN A 67 -13.64 9.81 6.69
N ALA A 68 -12.88 8.94 6.04
CA ALA A 68 -12.30 7.77 6.69
C ALA A 68 -11.16 8.17 7.63
N ASN A 69 -11.01 7.41 8.74
CA ASN A 69 -9.91 7.57 9.67
C ASN A 69 -8.75 6.66 9.25
N VAL A 70 -7.88 7.16 8.38
CA VAL A 70 -6.78 6.38 7.83
C VAL A 70 -5.55 6.46 8.72
N MET A 71 -5.02 5.29 9.11
CA MET A 71 -3.70 5.13 9.70
C MET A 71 -2.76 4.54 8.66
N ALA A 72 -1.71 5.28 8.30
CA ALA A 72 -0.68 4.90 7.33
C ALA A 72 0.61 4.55 8.07
N VAL A 73 1.10 3.33 7.90
CA VAL A 73 2.25 2.81 8.66
C VAL A 73 3.31 2.26 7.71
N ASP A 74 4.55 2.63 7.93
CA ASP A 74 5.72 2.05 7.25
C ASP A 74 6.88 1.89 8.23
N VAL A 75 7.73 0.89 8.02
CA VAL A 75 8.90 0.65 8.87
C VAL A 75 10.02 1.66 8.63
N ASP A 76 10.11 2.20 7.43
CA ASP A 76 11.16 3.12 7.01
C ASP A 76 10.74 4.58 7.18
N GLU A 77 11.25 5.22 8.23
CA GLU A 77 11.00 6.63 8.54
C GLU A 77 11.37 7.57 7.38
N LYS A 78 12.44 7.28 6.64
CA LYS A 78 12.86 8.11 5.51
C LYS A 78 11.84 8.07 4.36
N ARG A 79 11.20 6.92 4.17
CA ARG A 79 10.14 6.78 3.15
C ARG A 79 8.85 7.48 3.57
N LEU A 80 8.58 7.63 4.87
CA LEU A 80 7.40 8.32 5.39
C LEU A 80 7.39 9.82 5.03
N SER A 81 8.55 10.45 4.82
CA SER A 81 8.60 11.84 4.35
C SER A 81 7.77 12.04 3.07
N ARG A 82 7.83 11.07 2.14
CA ARG A 82 7.06 11.12 0.88
C ARG A 82 5.54 10.98 1.12
N VAL A 83 5.14 10.25 2.14
CA VAL A 83 3.73 10.15 2.54
C VAL A 83 3.21 11.50 2.99
N TYR A 84 3.97 12.19 3.86
CA TYR A 84 3.64 13.55 4.32
C TYR A 84 3.58 14.55 3.16
N ASP A 85 4.54 14.49 2.22
CA ASP A 85 4.58 15.37 1.05
C ASP A 85 3.34 15.17 0.16
N ASN A 86 2.95 13.92 -0.09
CA ASN A 86 1.75 13.60 -0.86
C ASN A 86 0.47 14.06 -0.16
N LEU A 87 0.32 13.77 1.13
CA LEU A 87 -0.83 14.23 1.92
C LEU A 87 -0.94 15.76 1.91
N LYS A 88 0.18 16.47 2.09
CA LYS A 88 0.23 17.93 2.05
C LYS A 88 -0.15 18.47 0.68
N ARG A 89 0.45 17.93 -0.40
CA ARG A 89 0.18 18.36 -1.78
C ARG A 89 -1.30 18.20 -2.16
N LEU A 90 -1.93 17.12 -1.72
CA LEU A 90 -3.34 16.80 -2.01
C LEU A 90 -4.33 17.41 -0.99
N GLY A 91 -3.85 18.12 0.03
CA GLY A 91 -4.70 18.68 1.07
C GLY A 91 -5.41 17.63 1.94
N MET A 92 -4.86 16.44 2.03
CA MET A 92 -5.43 15.29 2.75
C MET A 92 -4.80 15.10 4.12
N LYS A 93 -5.50 14.36 5.01
CA LYS A 93 -5.04 14.07 6.37
C LYS A 93 -5.13 12.57 6.65
N ALA A 94 -4.07 12.01 7.21
CA ALA A 94 -4.01 10.66 7.76
C ALA A 94 -3.16 10.66 9.03
N THR A 95 -3.34 9.66 9.87
CA THR A 95 -2.41 9.40 10.99
C THR A 95 -1.23 8.60 10.43
N VAL A 96 -0.07 9.22 10.34
CA VAL A 96 1.15 8.57 9.81
C VAL A 96 2.02 8.13 10.97
N LYS A 97 2.44 6.87 10.99
CA LYS A 97 3.30 6.30 12.04
C LYS A 97 4.44 5.47 11.45
N GLN A 98 5.59 5.52 12.08
CA GLN A 98 6.62 4.52 11.87
C GLN A 98 6.27 3.27 12.67
N GLY A 99 6.37 2.09 12.04
CA GLY A 99 6.10 0.83 12.74
C GLY A 99 6.42 -0.40 11.88
N ASP A 100 6.83 -1.45 12.57
CA ASP A 100 7.02 -2.76 11.95
C ASP A 100 5.69 -3.51 11.94
N GLY A 101 5.27 -3.96 10.77
CA GLY A 101 4.01 -4.69 10.60
C GLY A 101 3.92 -6.01 11.35
N ARG A 102 5.06 -6.58 11.78
CA ARG A 102 5.12 -7.77 12.62
C ARG A 102 4.67 -7.51 14.07
N TYR A 103 4.71 -6.25 14.52
CA TYR A 103 4.47 -5.88 15.91
C TYR A 103 3.43 -4.76 16.03
N PRO A 104 2.18 -4.98 15.58
CA PRO A 104 1.16 -3.93 15.52
C PRO A 104 0.84 -3.31 16.89
N GLN A 105 0.91 -4.06 17.99
CA GLN A 105 0.70 -3.53 19.33
C GLN A 105 1.62 -2.36 19.70
N GLN A 106 2.83 -2.28 19.11
CA GLN A 106 3.77 -1.22 19.41
C GLN A 106 3.34 0.15 18.88
N TRP A 107 2.51 0.18 17.83
CA TRP A 107 2.13 1.42 17.17
C TRP A 107 0.61 1.66 17.12
N CYS A 108 -0.24 0.65 17.28
CA CYS A 108 -1.70 0.85 17.36
C CYS A 108 -2.34 0.29 18.65
N GLY A 109 -1.58 -0.38 19.53
CA GLY A 109 -2.14 -1.01 20.73
C GLY A 109 -3.20 -2.05 20.38
N GLU A 110 -4.35 -1.98 21.02
CA GLU A 110 -5.50 -2.90 20.79
C GLU A 110 -6.48 -2.38 19.72
N GLN A 111 -6.09 -1.33 18.98
CA GLN A 111 -6.97 -0.77 17.94
C GLN A 111 -7.30 -1.81 16.87
N GLN A 112 -8.57 -1.89 16.50
CA GLN A 112 -9.05 -2.71 15.40
C GLN A 112 -9.53 -1.83 14.24
N PHE A 113 -9.43 -2.37 13.02
CA PHE A 113 -9.74 -1.68 11.78
C PHE A 113 -10.90 -2.33 11.05
N ASP A 114 -11.74 -1.53 10.39
CA ASP A 114 -12.81 -1.99 9.52
C ASP A 114 -12.23 -2.52 8.20
N ARG A 115 -11.13 -1.88 7.75
CA ARG A 115 -10.41 -2.23 6.53
C ARG A 115 -8.92 -2.23 6.77
N ILE A 116 -8.23 -3.19 6.16
CA ILE A 116 -6.77 -3.25 6.16
C ILE A 116 -6.28 -3.44 4.73
N LEU A 117 -5.41 -2.55 4.28
CA LEU A 117 -4.62 -2.73 3.08
C LEU A 117 -3.18 -3.08 3.49
N LEU A 118 -2.73 -4.26 3.16
CA LEU A 118 -1.36 -4.70 3.32
C LEU A 118 -0.67 -4.73 1.96
N ASP A 119 0.09 -3.67 1.63
CA ASP A 119 0.96 -3.61 0.45
C ASP A 119 2.33 -4.20 0.82
N ALA A 120 2.39 -5.53 0.89
CA ALA A 120 3.47 -6.25 1.55
C ALA A 120 4.85 -6.01 0.90
N PRO A 121 5.93 -5.92 1.70
CA PRO A 121 7.27 -5.87 1.17
C PRO A 121 7.54 -7.13 0.35
N CYS A 122 8.03 -6.98 -0.87
CA CYS A 122 8.16 -8.08 -1.82
C CYS A 122 9.41 -7.94 -2.72
N SER A 123 9.67 -8.95 -3.53
CA SER A 123 10.80 -8.97 -4.48
C SER A 123 10.70 -7.91 -5.58
N ALA A 124 9.52 -7.33 -5.79
CA ALA A 124 9.22 -6.36 -6.83
C ALA A 124 9.44 -6.87 -8.26
N THR A 125 9.37 -8.17 -8.47
CA THR A 125 9.61 -8.79 -9.80
C THR A 125 8.61 -8.36 -10.87
N GLY A 126 7.42 -7.88 -10.49
CA GLY A 126 6.42 -7.35 -11.43
C GLY A 126 6.75 -5.97 -12.00
N VAL A 127 7.74 -5.26 -11.45
CA VAL A 127 8.13 -3.91 -11.93
C VAL A 127 9.49 -3.88 -12.63
N ILE A 128 10.00 -5.02 -13.05
CA ILE A 128 11.30 -5.17 -13.75
C ILE A 128 11.41 -4.24 -14.97
N ARG A 129 10.31 -3.96 -15.66
CA ARG A 129 10.33 -3.02 -16.79
C ARG A 129 10.79 -1.62 -16.41
N ARG A 130 10.47 -1.17 -15.19
CA ARG A 130 10.89 0.14 -14.64
C ARG A 130 12.22 0.07 -13.89
N HIS A 131 12.51 -1.09 -13.33
CA HIS A 131 13.69 -1.36 -12.50
C HIS A 131 14.36 -2.65 -12.99
N PRO A 132 15.07 -2.63 -14.15
CA PRO A 132 15.64 -3.83 -14.77
C PRO A 132 16.76 -4.48 -13.96
N ASP A 133 17.35 -3.76 -13.02
CA ASP A 133 18.35 -4.22 -12.07
C ASP A 133 17.81 -5.27 -11.09
N ILE A 134 16.50 -5.30 -10.82
CA ILE A 134 15.86 -6.26 -9.92
C ILE A 134 16.21 -7.70 -10.28
N LYS A 135 16.20 -8.06 -11.56
CA LYS A 135 16.51 -9.41 -12.03
C LYS A 135 17.93 -9.88 -11.69
N TRP A 136 18.85 -8.94 -11.45
CA TRP A 136 20.24 -9.23 -11.10
C TRP A 136 20.50 -9.17 -9.59
N LEU A 137 19.68 -8.42 -8.87
CA LEU A 137 19.83 -8.20 -7.43
C LEU A 137 19.12 -9.26 -6.59
N ARG A 138 18.08 -9.93 -7.13
CA ARG A 138 17.30 -10.93 -6.38
C ARG A 138 17.95 -12.30 -6.47
N ARG A 139 17.98 -12.99 -5.31
CA ARG A 139 18.45 -14.36 -5.14
C ARG A 139 17.32 -15.23 -4.60
N ASP A 140 17.36 -16.54 -4.83
CA ASP A 140 16.30 -17.45 -4.35
C ASP A 140 16.03 -17.33 -2.85
N ARG A 141 17.09 -17.20 -2.04
CA ARG A 141 16.96 -17.00 -0.60
C ARG A 141 16.19 -15.74 -0.23
N ASP A 142 16.37 -14.65 -1.00
CA ASP A 142 15.71 -13.38 -0.74
C ASP A 142 14.18 -13.52 -0.93
N ILE A 143 13.73 -14.37 -1.85
CA ILE A 143 12.32 -14.69 -2.06
C ILE A 143 11.75 -15.45 -0.86
N ALA A 144 12.47 -16.45 -0.37
CA ALA A 144 12.02 -17.21 0.80
C ALA A 144 11.94 -16.33 2.07
N GLU A 145 12.95 -15.47 2.29
CA GLU A 145 12.99 -14.54 3.42
C GLU A 145 11.83 -13.51 3.34
N LEU A 146 11.53 -12.99 2.13
CA LEU A 146 10.41 -12.08 1.92
C LEU A 146 9.06 -12.78 2.11
N ALA A 147 8.90 -14.00 1.61
CA ALA A 147 7.68 -14.78 1.79
C ALA A 147 7.41 -15.06 3.28
N GLN A 148 8.45 -15.38 4.06
CA GLN A 148 8.33 -15.53 5.51
C GLN A 148 7.92 -14.21 6.18
N LEU A 149 8.57 -13.10 5.86
CA LEU A 149 8.25 -11.79 6.39
C LEU A 149 6.80 -11.40 6.08
N GLN A 150 6.34 -11.66 4.87
CA GLN A 150 4.95 -11.42 4.44
C GLN A 150 3.96 -12.22 5.30
N ALA A 151 4.25 -13.51 5.54
CA ALA A 151 3.42 -14.36 6.40
C ALA A 151 3.36 -13.83 7.83
N GLU A 152 4.49 -13.42 8.40
CA GLU A 152 4.56 -12.84 9.75
C GLU A 152 3.72 -11.56 9.87
N ILE A 153 3.85 -10.65 8.90
CA ILE A 153 3.07 -9.39 8.88
C ILE A 153 1.59 -9.69 8.70
N LEU A 154 1.21 -10.55 7.77
CA LEU A 154 -0.18 -10.90 7.49
C LEU A 154 -0.86 -11.50 8.73
N ASN A 155 -0.21 -12.47 9.39
CA ASN A 155 -0.75 -13.10 10.60
C ASN A 155 -0.88 -12.10 11.76
N ALA A 156 0.13 -11.26 11.99
CA ALA A 156 0.07 -10.25 13.04
C ALA A 156 -1.03 -9.22 12.80
N THR A 157 -1.16 -8.77 11.55
CA THR A 157 -2.12 -7.73 11.16
C THR A 157 -3.56 -8.24 11.16
N TRP A 158 -3.78 -9.52 10.83
CA TRP A 158 -5.11 -10.15 10.85
C TRP A 158 -5.82 -10.01 12.20
N LEU A 159 -5.09 -10.08 13.30
CA LEU A 159 -5.65 -9.95 14.65
C LEU A 159 -6.25 -8.57 14.94
N HIS A 160 -5.89 -7.58 14.12
CA HIS A 160 -6.40 -6.21 14.21
C HIS A 160 -7.55 -5.92 13.23
N LEU A 161 -7.99 -6.92 12.45
CA LEU A 161 -9.19 -6.78 11.62
C LEU A 161 -10.44 -7.05 12.45
N LYS A 162 -11.41 -6.14 12.39
CA LYS A 162 -12.72 -6.36 13.03
C LYS A 162 -13.46 -7.53 12.39
N PRO A 163 -14.30 -8.25 13.15
CA PRO A 163 -15.23 -9.21 12.56
C PRO A 163 -16.09 -8.55 11.47
N GLY A 164 -16.16 -9.18 10.30
CA GLY A 164 -16.85 -8.62 9.13
C GLY A 164 -16.07 -7.56 8.35
N GLY A 165 -14.83 -7.25 8.78
CA GLY A 165 -13.93 -6.35 8.07
C GLY A 165 -13.34 -6.96 6.79
N THR A 166 -12.63 -6.16 6.02
CA THR A 166 -11.96 -6.57 4.78
C THR A 166 -10.47 -6.33 4.87
N LEU A 167 -9.67 -7.36 4.57
CA LEU A 167 -8.23 -7.25 4.36
C LEU A 167 -7.92 -7.47 2.89
N VAL A 168 -7.19 -6.52 2.30
CA VAL A 168 -6.62 -6.64 0.94
C VAL A 168 -5.12 -6.84 1.08
N TYR A 169 -4.64 -7.99 0.62
CA TYR A 169 -3.22 -8.30 0.51
C TYR A 169 -2.76 -7.98 -0.92
N ALA A 170 -1.70 -7.23 -1.05
CA ALA A 170 -1.13 -6.83 -2.33
C ALA A 170 0.39 -6.94 -2.34
N THR A 171 0.94 -7.27 -3.50
CA THR A 171 2.38 -7.19 -3.78
C THR A 171 2.61 -6.63 -5.18
N CYS A 172 3.80 -6.14 -5.46
CA CYS A 172 4.27 -5.89 -6.82
C CYS A 172 5.16 -7.02 -7.35
N SER A 173 5.00 -8.24 -6.84
CA SER A 173 5.65 -9.46 -7.30
C SER A 173 4.76 -10.26 -8.25
N ILE A 174 5.38 -11.00 -9.17
CA ILE A 174 4.70 -11.99 -10.03
C ILE A 174 4.92 -13.42 -9.54
N LEU A 175 5.67 -13.61 -8.45
CA LEU A 175 6.02 -14.94 -7.95
C LEU A 175 4.87 -15.52 -7.12
N PRO A 176 4.50 -16.80 -7.35
CA PRO A 176 3.41 -17.43 -6.60
C PRO A 176 3.71 -17.56 -5.10
N GLU A 177 4.98 -17.70 -4.70
CA GLU A 177 5.45 -17.77 -3.31
C GLU A 177 5.05 -16.53 -2.51
N GLU A 178 5.06 -15.37 -3.16
CA GLU A 178 4.72 -14.09 -2.54
C GLU A 178 3.24 -13.70 -2.69
N ASN A 179 2.45 -14.48 -3.41
CA ASN A 179 1.05 -14.20 -3.75
C ASN A 179 0.12 -15.38 -3.39
N GLN A 180 -0.20 -16.23 -4.37
CA GLN A 180 -1.18 -17.30 -4.19
C GLN A 180 -0.81 -18.26 -3.06
N GLN A 181 0.47 -18.64 -2.95
CA GLN A 181 0.91 -19.58 -1.90
C GLN A 181 0.79 -18.96 -0.51
N GLN A 182 1.04 -17.65 -0.36
CA GLN A 182 0.83 -16.93 0.91
C GLN A 182 -0.63 -17.03 1.35
N ILE A 183 -1.56 -16.74 0.45
CA ILE A 183 -2.99 -16.74 0.79
C ILE A 183 -3.48 -18.17 1.04
N THR A 184 -3.03 -19.15 0.26
CA THR A 184 -3.40 -20.55 0.48
C THR A 184 -2.88 -21.09 1.83
N ALA A 185 -1.71 -20.66 2.27
CA ALA A 185 -1.16 -21.06 3.56
C ALA A 185 -1.81 -20.34 4.74
N PHE A 186 -2.31 -19.12 4.51
CA PHE A 186 -2.98 -18.31 5.51
C PHE A 186 -4.42 -18.75 5.80
N LEU A 187 -5.17 -19.19 4.78
CA LEU A 187 -6.56 -19.67 4.88
C LEU A 187 -6.67 -21.10 5.38
#